data_5de1e0f3ab5db855298be8b711d1f897
#
_entry.id   5de1e0f3ab5db855298be8b711d1f897
#
_cell.length_a   1.000
_cell.length_b   1.000
_cell.length_c   1.000
_cell.angle_alpha   90.00
_cell.angle_beta   90.00
_cell.angle_gamma   90.00
#
_symmetry.space_group_name_H-M   'P 1'
#
loop_
_entity.id
_entity.type
_entity.pdbx_description
1 polymer ?
#
loop_
_entity_poly.entity_id
_entity_poly.type
_entity_poly.pdbx_seq_one_letter_code
_entity_poly.pdbx_strand_id
1 'polypeptide(L)' 'MRSKRDGKLHAWTAKVGTKGQIVIPKEARELFSIEPGDNLLILGDERKGLAIMNGDVATKFLMSIQGDLEDEG' A
#
# COMPACT_ATOMS: atom_id res chain seq x y z
N MET A 1 1.45 0.28 23.95
CA MET A 1 0.32 0.49 23.12
C MET A 1 0.14 -0.63 22.11
N ARG A 2 -1.05 -1.09 22.05
CA ARG A 2 -1.28 -2.18 21.17
C ARG A 2 -1.53 -1.75 19.76
N SER A 3 -0.88 -2.38 18.86
CA SER A 3 -1.11 -2.12 17.45
C SER A 3 -2.50 -2.62 17.06
N LYS A 4 -3.16 -1.88 16.18
CA LYS A 4 -4.42 -2.34 15.65
C LYS A 4 -4.22 -3.33 14.52
N ARG A 5 -2.97 -3.48 14.07
CA ARG A 5 -2.68 -4.37 12.96
C ARG A 5 -2.18 -5.69 13.50
N ASP A 6 -3.10 -6.60 13.70
CA ASP A 6 -2.82 -7.93 14.26
C ASP A 6 -2.65 -8.97 13.17
N GLY A 7 -2.43 -8.55 11.95
CA GLY A 7 -2.36 -9.50 10.86
C GLY A 7 -3.70 -9.86 10.28
N LYS A 8 -4.75 -9.18 10.70
CA LYS A 8 -6.07 -9.42 10.14
C LYS A 8 -6.14 -8.90 8.72
N LEU A 9 -6.93 -9.57 7.91
CA LEU A 9 -7.17 -9.14 6.56
C LEU A 9 -8.42 -8.29 6.51
N HIS A 10 -8.37 -7.27 5.68
CA HIS A 10 -9.47 -6.36 5.47
C HIS A 10 -9.74 -6.23 3.99
N ALA A 11 -10.97 -5.89 3.65
CA ALA A 11 -11.32 -5.66 2.27
C ALA A 11 -12.25 -4.46 2.21
N TRP A 12 -12.01 -3.60 1.25
CA TRP A 12 -12.86 -2.46 0.98
C TRP A 12 -13.02 -2.35 -0.51
N THR A 13 -14.07 -1.66 -0.91
CA THR A 13 -14.25 -1.36 -2.32
C THR A 13 -14.15 0.13 -2.51
N ALA A 14 -13.75 0.54 -3.69
CA ALA A 14 -13.69 1.93 -4.06
C ALA A 14 -14.08 2.06 -5.51
N LYS A 15 -14.79 3.12 -5.83
CA LYS A 15 -15.21 3.35 -7.18
C LYS A 15 -14.20 4.21 -7.89
N VAL A 16 -13.85 3.83 -9.10
CA VAL A 16 -12.89 4.61 -9.88
C VAL A 16 -13.63 5.75 -10.55
N GLY A 17 -13.16 6.97 -10.31
CA GLY A 17 -13.74 8.15 -10.95
C GLY A 17 -13.35 8.28 -12.40
N THR A 18 -13.91 9.29 -13.05
CA THR A 18 -13.68 9.45 -14.48
C THR A 18 -12.24 9.75 -14.83
N LYS A 19 -11.48 10.27 -13.89
CA LYS A 19 -10.07 10.56 -14.13
C LYS A 19 -9.16 9.49 -13.57
N GLY A 20 -9.71 8.35 -13.24
CA GLY A 20 -8.88 7.28 -12.67
C GLY A 20 -8.62 7.42 -11.20
N GLN A 21 -9.33 8.28 -10.52
CA GLN A 21 -9.11 8.53 -9.09
C GLN A 21 -9.99 7.64 -8.24
N ILE A 22 -9.47 7.26 -7.08
CA ILE A 22 -10.27 6.56 -6.08
C ILE A 22 -10.12 7.30 -4.77
N VAL A 23 -11.11 7.11 -3.90
CA VAL A 23 -11.03 7.62 -2.54
C VAL A 23 -10.71 6.45 -1.63
N ILE A 24 -9.62 6.55 -0.90
CA ILE A 24 -9.27 5.51 0.05
C ILE A 24 -10.24 5.61 1.22
N PRO A 25 -10.95 4.53 1.55
CA PRO A 25 -11.94 4.57 2.61
C PRO A 25 -11.36 5.08 3.93
N LYS A 26 -12.19 5.77 4.68
CA LYS A 26 -11.74 6.37 5.92
C LYS A 26 -11.16 5.33 6.88
N GLU A 27 -11.82 4.19 6.96
CA GLU A 27 -11.35 3.14 7.86
C GLU A 27 -9.95 2.68 7.47
N ALA A 28 -9.69 2.55 6.17
CA ALA A 28 -8.37 2.14 5.71
C ALA A 28 -7.34 3.20 6.02
N ARG A 29 -7.70 4.47 5.83
CA ARG A 29 -6.77 5.56 6.13
C ARG A 29 -6.39 5.57 7.60
N GLU A 30 -7.36 5.34 8.46
CA GLU A 30 -7.09 5.35 9.89
C GLU A 30 -6.28 4.15 10.31
N LEU A 31 -6.61 2.99 9.77
CA LEU A 31 -5.91 1.76 10.14
C LEU A 31 -4.44 1.80 9.74
N PHE A 32 -4.16 2.37 8.58
CA PHE A 32 -2.80 2.40 8.06
C PHE A 32 -2.14 3.77 8.16
N SER A 33 -2.75 4.69 8.90
CA SER A 33 -2.18 6.00 9.18
C SER A 33 -1.84 6.77 7.90
N ILE A 34 -2.76 6.76 6.97
CA ILE A 34 -2.62 7.48 5.72
C ILE A 34 -3.24 8.86 5.88
N GLU A 35 -2.46 9.89 5.64
CA GLU A 35 -2.92 11.27 5.85
C GLU A 35 -2.78 12.08 4.58
N PRO A 36 -3.53 13.19 4.50
CA PRO A 36 -3.41 14.07 3.33
C PRO A 36 -1.97 14.50 3.13
N GLY A 37 -1.54 14.45 1.90
CA GLY A 37 -0.17 14.82 1.56
C GLY A 37 0.80 13.66 1.59
N ASP A 38 0.39 12.53 2.12
CA ASP A 38 1.27 11.36 2.11
C ASP A 38 1.50 10.87 0.71
N ASN A 39 2.69 10.36 0.48
CA ASN A 39 3.00 9.68 -0.75
C ASN A 39 2.87 8.19 -0.54
N LEU A 40 2.19 7.54 -1.45
CA LEU A 40 1.99 6.11 -1.38
C LEU A 40 2.70 5.45 -2.53
N LEU A 41 3.19 4.25 -2.28
CA LEU A 41 3.79 3.45 -3.33
C LEU A 41 2.71 2.55 -3.91
N ILE A 42 2.58 2.58 -5.23
CA ILE A 42 1.63 1.74 -5.92
C ILE A 42 2.42 0.73 -6.72
N LEU A 43 2.21 -0.54 -6.43
CA LEU A 43 2.88 -1.62 -7.13
C LEU A 43 1.88 -2.33 -8.01
N GLY A 44 2.31 -2.66 -9.22
CA GLY A 44 1.46 -3.38 -10.14
C GLY A 44 2.07 -4.71 -10.51
N ASP A 45 1.28 -5.76 -10.41
CA ASP A 45 1.66 -7.08 -10.85
C ASP A 45 0.62 -7.47 -11.88
N GLU A 46 1.05 -7.71 -13.10
CA GLU A 46 0.11 -7.93 -14.19
C GLU A 46 -0.80 -9.13 -13.93
N ARG A 47 -0.36 -10.05 -13.10
CA ARG A 47 -1.17 -11.21 -12.78
C ARG A 47 -2.03 -11.01 -11.56
N LYS A 48 -1.54 -10.23 -10.59
CA LYS A 48 -2.21 -10.12 -9.31
C LYS A 48 -2.95 -8.82 -9.11
N GLY A 49 -2.56 -7.75 -9.81
CA GLY A 49 -3.21 -6.47 -9.68
C GLY A 49 -2.36 -5.44 -8.96
N LEU A 50 -3.03 -4.48 -8.37
CA LEU A 50 -2.34 -3.36 -7.74
C LEU A 50 -2.33 -3.50 -6.24
N ALA A 51 -1.24 -3.04 -5.63
CA ALA A 51 -1.13 -2.92 -4.18
C ALA A 51 -0.70 -1.50 -3.87
N ILE A 52 -1.21 -0.95 -2.78
CA ILE A 52 -0.89 0.39 -2.35
C ILE A 52 -0.30 0.31 -0.96
N MET A 53 0.84 0.96 -0.75
CA MET A 53 1.54 0.88 0.53
C MET A 53 1.92 2.26 1.00
N ASN A 54 1.90 2.47 2.32
CA ASN A 54 2.36 3.73 2.87
C ASN A 54 3.90 3.77 2.90
N GLY A 55 4.45 4.93 3.27
CA GLY A 55 5.87 5.17 3.11
C GLY A 55 6.76 4.18 3.83
N ASP A 56 6.45 3.88 5.08
CA ASP A 56 7.31 3.00 5.85
C ASP A 56 7.35 1.60 5.28
N VAL A 57 6.17 1.07 4.97
CA VAL A 57 6.09 -0.27 4.42
C VAL A 57 6.71 -0.29 3.02
N ALA A 58 6.48 0.78 2.26
CA ALA A 58 7.03 0.85 0.91
C ALA A 58 8.54 0.85 0.93
N THR A 59 9.14 1.58 1.87
CA THR A 59 10.59 1.63 1.96
C THR A 59 11.18 0.26 2.24
N LYS A 60 10.59 -0.44 3.19
CA LYS A 60 11.06 -1.77 3.52
C LYS A 60 10.92 -2.73 2.34
N PHE A 61 9.81 -2.60 1.63
CA PHE A 61 9.57 -3.46 0.50
C PHE A 61 10.58 -3.21 -0.61
N LEU A 62 10.86 -1.94 -0.90
CA LEU A 62 11.81 -1.60 -1.94
C LEU A 62 13.22 -2.05 -1.59
N MET A 63 13.60 -1.95 -0.35
CA MET A 63 14.91 -2.41 0.05
C MET A 63 15.03 -3.92 -0.10
N SER A 64 13.96 -4.62 0.20
CA SER A 64 13.95 -6.07 0.02
C SER A 64 14.10 -6.45 -1.45
N ILE A 65 13.39 -5.73 -2.32
CA ILE A 65 13.46 -6.01 -3.74
C ILE A 65 14.86 -5.72 -4.28
N GLN A 66 15.46 -4.62 -3.83
CA GLN A 66 16.77 -4.26 -4.30
C GLN A 66 17.81 -5.31 -3.90
N GLY A 67 17.66 -5.85 -2.69
CA GLY A 67 18.55 -6.89 -2.26
C GLY A 67 18.44 -8.11 -3.14
N ASP A 68 17.21 -8.50 -3.48
CA ASP A 68 17.01 -9.66 -4.34
C ASP A 68 17.59 -9.41 -5.72
N LEU A 69 17.40 -8.21 -6.24
CA LEU A 69 17.92 -7.90 -7.56
C LEU A 69 19.44 -7.90 -7.57
N GLU A 70 20.04 -7.39 -6.52
CA GLU A 70 21.49 -7.36 -6.45
C GLU A 70 22.08 -8.74 -6.33
N ASP A 71 21.38 -9.63 -5.66
CA ASP A 71 21.85 -11.00 -5.54
C ASP A 71 21.93 -11.68 -6.87
N GLU A 72 21.07 -11.33 -7.77
CA GLU A 72 21.09 -11.93 -9.09
C GLU A 72 22.14 -11.33 -9.98
N GLY A 73 22.51 -10.12 -9.65
CA GLY A 73 23.52 -9.43 -10.43
C GLY A 73 24.87 -10.03 -10.25
#